data_ba8649a3fef36e5ab251dc3913db03cb
#
_entry.id   ba8649a3fef36e5ab251dc3913db03cb
#
_cell.length_a   1.000
_cell.length_b   1.000
_cell.length_c   1.000
_cell.angle_alpha   90.00
_cell.angle_beta   90.00
_cell.angle_gamma   90.00
#
_symmetry.space_group_name_H-M   'P 1'
#
loop_
_entity.id
_entity.type
_entity.pdbx_description
1 polymer ?
#
loop_
_entity_poly.entity_id
_entity_poly.type
_entity_poly.pdbx_seq_one_letter_code
_entity_poly.pdbx_strand_id
1 'polypeptide(L)'
;MRLKAEKLSSQIATLYIKADRIANTIWEGLHNRNKDGVGDNFWQFRKYEYGDSAHLIDWKKTAKSNETFIQEKELQTLQNFFIWRDTSKSMNFSSSDTIDTKKDRANLFTLALTIILSKSGENIALNGINSKLLKGKEAISFISNQITKEVKGSYKSIPNLNDIKNNSNVILIGDFLNNIKENEKTIKELSNRGINGILIHILDPAEIDFPYNGRINFSGLEGEQSILIGKAESVRSNYKKALKVHIEKLNKLANSYSWKYFIDTSNEEPSASLNKICNLMTNSNKLVLGS
;
A
#
# COMPACT_ATOMS: atom_id res chain seq x y z
N MET A 1 20.81 16.48 21.84
CA MET A 1 20.79 15.75 20.54
C MET A 1 20.74 14.24 20.71
N ARG A 2 21.59 13.63 21.59
CA ARG A 2 21.67 12.18 21.79
C ARG A 2 20.33 11.55 22.23
N LEU A 3 19.63 12.11 23.20
CA LEU A 3 18.31 11.65 23.66
C LEU A 3 17.22 11.66 22.58
N LYS A 4 17.24 12.65 21.65
CA LYS A 4 16.31 12.67 20.51
C LYS A 4 16.62 11.57 19.51
N ALA A 5 17.91 11.27 19.27
CA ALA A 5 18.34 10.20 18.38
C ALA A 5 17.98 8.82 18.96
N GLU A 6 18.17 8.62 20.26
CA GLU A 6 17.81 7.38 20.96
C GLU A 6 16.28 7.14 20.94
N LYS A 7 15.48 8.20 21.20
CA LYS A 7 14.03 8.12 21.12
C LYS A 7 13.53 7.83 19.69
N LEU A 8 14.16 8.45 18.69
CA LEU A 8 13.84 8.21 17.28
C LEU A 8 14.19 6.75 16.90
N SER A 9 15.36 6.28 17.32
CA SER A 9 15.82 4.90 17.07
C SER A 9 14.89 3.87 17.71
N SER A 10 14.41 4.10 18.92
CA SER A 10 13.46 3.21 19.59
C SER A 10 12.09 3.18 18.90
N GLN A 11 11.60 4.33 18.43
CA GLN A 11 10.34 4.40 17.66
C GLN A 11 10.44 3.66 16.33
N ILE A 12 11.58 3.77 15.63
CA ILE A 12 11.87 3.03 14.39
C ILE A 12 11.85 1.54 14.67
N ALA A 13 12.55 1.09 15.70
CA ALA A 13 12.62 -0.32 16.05
C ALA A 13 11.22 -0.88 16.37
N THR A 14 10.41 -0.14 17.11
CA THR A 14 9.04 -0.54 17.46
C THR A 14 8.16 -0.63 16.23
N LEU A 15 8.19 0.37 15.35
CA LEU A 15 7.44 0.38 14.08
C LEU A 15 7.86 -0.79 13.17
N TYR A 16 9.18 -1.03 13.07
CA TYR A 16 9.72 -2.12 12.27
C TYR A 16 9.24 -3.49 12.80
N ILE A 17 9.37 -3.72 14.10
CA ILE A 17 8.93 -4.99 14.72
C ILE A 17 7.43 -5.22 14.50
N LYS A 18 6.61 -4.18 14.68
CA LYS A 18 5.15 -4.26 14.42
C LYS A 18 4.86 -4.58 12.95
N ALA A 19 5.52 -3.90 12.01
CA ALA A 19 5.37 -4.12 10.58
C ALA A 19 5.86 -5.51 10.15
N ASP A 20 7.02 -5.95 10.63
CA ASP A 20 7.60 -7.26 10.31
C ASP A 20 6.73 -8.40 10.82
N ARG A 21 6.21 -8.30 12.05
CA ARG A 21 5.29 -9.29 12.61
C ARG A 21 4.03 -9.44 11.77
N ILE A 22 3.40 -8.33 11.39
CA ILE A 22 2.19 -8.32 10.56
C ILE A 22 2.50 -8.89 9.18
N ALA A 23 3.58 -8.43 8.56
CA ALA A 23 3.99 -8.88 7.23
C ALA A 23 4.27 -10.39 7.20
N ASN A 24 4.92 -10.93 8.23
CA ASN A 24 5.18 -12.36 8.34
C ASN A 24 3.89 -13.17 8.48
N THR A 25 2.96 -12.73 9.32
CA THR A 25 1.65 -13.39 9.49
C THR A 25 0.86 -13.43 8.18
N ILE A 26 0.85 -12.32 7.45
CA ILE A 26 0.15 -12.23 6.15
C ILE A 26 0.84 -13.11 5.11
N TRP A 27 2.18 -13.06 5.04
CA TRP A 27 2.97 -13.86 4.13
C TRP A 27 2.73 -15.36 4.31
N GLU A 28 2.77 -15.84 5.54
CA GLU A 28 2.44 -17.23 5.88
C GLU A 28 1.02 -17.59 5.49
N GLY A 29 0.05 -16.69 5.73
CA GLY A 29 -1.34 -16.89 5.35
C GLY A 29 -1.57 -16.97 3.84
N LEU A 30 -0.86 -16.16 3.05
CA LEU A 30 -0.91 -16.19 1.59
C LEU A 30 -0.29 -17.50 1.04
N HIS A 31 0.86 -17.92 1.58
CA HIS A 31 1.55 -19.15 1.13
C HIS A 31 0.85 -20.42 1.57
N ASN A 32 0.20 -20.44 2.74
CA ASN A 32 -0.56 -21.61 3.18
C ASN A 32 -1.79 -21.88 2.32
N ARG A 33 -2.35 -20.88 1.66
CA ARG A 33 -3.45 -21.06 0.68
C ARG A 33 -2.99 -21.70 -0.63
N ASN A 34 -1.71 -21.56 -0.97
CA ASN A 34 -1.12 -22.07 -2.21
C ASN A 34 -0.44 -23.44 -2.03
N LYS A 35 -0.56 -24.07 -0.87
CA LYS A 35 0.11 -25.38 -0.58
C LYS A 35 -0.49 -26.61 -1.27
N ASP A 36 -1.57 -26.50 -2.01
CA ASP A 36 -2.17 -27.61 -2.76
C ASP A 36 -1.59 -27.82 -4.16
N GLY A 37 -0.43 -27.23 -4.47
CA GLY A 37 0.28 -27.34 -5.76
C GLY A 37 1.76 -27.67 -5.61
N VAL A 38 2.29 -28.43 -6.55
CA VAL A 38 3.70 -28.83 -6.67
C VAL A 38 4.60 -27.58 -6.64
N GLY A 39 5.47 -27.45 -5.66
CA GLY A 39 6.62 -26.57 -5.39
C GLY A 39 6.74 -25.22 -6.12
N ASP A 40 7.32 -24.25 -5.44
CA ASP A 40 7.61 -22.89 -5.92
C ASP A 40 8.16 -22.90 -7.37
N ASN A 41 7.46 -22.21 -8.29
CA ASN A 41 7.77 -22.07 -9.72
C ASN A 41 7.30 -23.18 -10.66
N PHE A 42 6.40 -24.07 -10.25
CA PHE A 42 5.79 -25.01 -11.18
C PHE A 42 4.60 -24.34 -11.90
N TRP A 43 4.66 -24.25 -13.23
CA TRP A 43 3.53 -23.78 -14.02
C TRP A 43 2.74 -24.94 -14.64
N GLN A 44 3.43 -25.76 -15.46
CA GLN A 44 2.82 -26.94 -16.07
C GLN A 44 3.84 -27.99 -16.49
N PHE A 45 3.37 -29.21 -16.76
CA PHE A 45 4.13 -30.18 -17.49
C PHE A 45 3.77 -30.11 -18.96
N ARG A 46 4.79 -29.98 -19.82
CA ARG A 46 4.67 -30.09 -21.25
C ARG A 46 5.40 -31.35 -21.74
N LYS A 47 4.96 -31.93 -22.86
CA LYS A 47 5.71 -32.98 -23.52
C LYS A 47 7.06 -32.45 -23.99
N TYR A 48 8.09 -33.28 -23.89
CA TYR A 48 9.40 -32.99 -24.41
C TYR A 48 9.34 -32.89 -25.94
N GLU A 49 9.93 -31.85 -26.51
CA GLU A 49 10.09 -31.64 -27.92
C GLU A 49 11.58 -31.62 -28.31
N TYR A 50 11.89 -32.01 -29.54
CA TYR A 50 13.28 -32.01 -30.01
C TYR A 50 13.87 -30.60 -29.96
N GLY A 51 14.95 -30.44 -29.20
CA GLY A 51 15.57 -29.12 -28.93
C GLY A 51 15.42 -28.65 -27.49
N ASP A 52 14.54 -29.23 -26.69
CA ASP A 52 14.43 -28.96 -25.28
C ASP A 52 15.66 -29.48 -24.51
N SER A 53 16.04 -28.75 -23.48
CA SER A 53 17.18 -29.13 -22.67
C SER A 53 16.85 -30.31 -21.76
N ALA A 54 17.66 -31.37 -21.82
CA ALA A 54 17.45 -32.62 -21.09
C ALA A 54 17.40 -32.44 -19.55
N HIS A 55 17.99 -31.36 -19.00
CA HIS A 55 17.94 -31.08 -17.57
C HIS A 55 16.59 -30.58 -17.07
N LEU A 56 15.70 -30.20 -17.98
CA LEU A 56 14.32 -29.80 -17.66
C LEU A 56 13.37 -31.00 -17.57
N ILE A 57 13.83 -32.19 -17.90
CA ILE A 57 13.00 -33.40 -17.86
C ILE A 57 12.64 -33.74 -16.41
N ASP A 58 11.36 -33.89 -16.15
CA ASP A 58 10.87 -34.46 -14.90
C ASP A 58 10.86 -35.98 -14.99
N TRP A 59 11.93 -36.60 -14.54
CA TRP A 59 12.12 -38.06 -14.58
C TRP A 59 11.08 -38.79 -13.74
N LYS A 60 10.56 -38.16 -12.67
CA LYS A 60 9.54 -38.78 -11.80
C LYS A 60 8.19 -38.90 -12.51
N LYS A 61 7.81 -37.90 -13.28
CA LYS A 61 6.57 -37.92 -14.07
C LYS A 61 6.75 -38.77 -15.33
N THR A 62 7.87 -38.64 -16.01
CA THR A 62 8.24 -39.43 -17.19
C THR A 62 8.22 -40.92 -16.89
N ALA A 63 8.74 -41.35 -15.72
CA ALA A 63 8.72 -42.77 -15.33
C ALA A 63 7.31 -43.35 -15.06
N LYS A 64 6.31 -42.50 -14.90
CA LYS A 64 4.91 -42.92 -14.68
C LYS A 64 4.05 -42.84 -15.95
N SER A 65 4.65 -42.53 -17.08
CA SER A 65 3.96 -42.36 -18.37
C SER A 65 4.80 -42.93 -19.50
N ASN A 66 4.22 -43.12 -20.66
CA ASN A 66 4.92 -43.54 -21.89
C ASN A 66 5.51 -42.36 -22.66
N GLU A 67 5.45 -41.15 -22.11
CA GLU A 67 5.90 -39.91 -22.74
C GLU A 67 6.87 -39.16 -21.83
N THR A 68 7.83 -38.48 -22.44
CA THR A 68 8.79 -37.64 -21.70
C THR A 68 8.17 -36.28 -21.42
N PHE A 69 8.20 -35.85 -20.17
CA PHE A 69 7.69 -34.56 -19.71
C PHE A 69 8.80 -33.66 -19.22
N ILE A 70 8.73 -32.38 -19.61
CA ILE A 70 9.51 -31.31 -19.01
C ILE A 70 8.64 -30.50 -18.04
N GLN A 71 9.31 -29.99 -17.02
CA GLN A 71 8.72 -29.05 -16.09
C GLN A 71 8.95 -27.64 -16.62
N GLU A 72 7.87 -26.99 -17.07
CA GLU A 72 7.91 -25.56 -17.35
C GLU A 72 7.79 -24.77 -16.06
N LYS A 73 8.71 -23.82 -15.89
CA LYS A 73 8.66 -22.86 -14.78
C LYS A 73 7.98 -21.60 -15.28
N GLU A 74 7.11 -21.04 -14.44
CA GLU A 74 6.59 -19.72 -14.72
C GLU A 74 7.71 -18.70 -14.74
N LEU A 75 7.78 -17.91 -15.81
CA LEU A 75 8.72 -16.80 -15.88
C LEU A 75 8.14 -15.66 -15.04
N GLN A 76 8.48 -15.62 -13.75
CA GLN A 76 8.08 -14.51 -12.90
C GLN A 76 8.78 -13.23 -13.38
N THR A 77 8.04 -12.38 -14.07
CA THR A 77 8.53 -11.06 -14.45
C THR A 77 8.48 -10.15 -13.23
N LEU A 78 9.65 -9.79 -12.70
CA LEU A 78 9.78 -8.86 -11.58
C LEU A 78 9.04 -7.55 -11.89
N GLN A 79 8.19 -7.14 -10.97
CA GLN A 79 7.41 -5.93 -11.11
C GLN A 79 8.06 -4.78 -10.32
N ASN A 80 7.78 -3.56 -10.77
CA ASN A 80 8.21 -2.35 -10.08
C ASN A 80 7.04 -1.78 -9.29
N PHE A 81 7.23 -1.58 -8.00
CA PHE A 81 6.26 -0.98 -7.10
C PHE A 81 6.76 0.38 -6.59
N PHE A 82 5.97 1.41 -6.80
CA PHE A 82 6.20 2.72 -6.22
C PHE A 82 5.19 2.95 -5.10
N ILE A 83 5.67 3.08 -3.89
CA ILE A 83 4.83 3.38 -2.73
C ILE A 83 4.93 4.88 -2.47
N TRP A 84 3.81 5.55 -2.47
CA TRP A 84 3.69 6.92 -2.00
C TRP A 84 2.84 6.98 -0.74
N ARG A 85 3.27 7.75 0.21
CA ARG A 85 2.50 8.07 1.39
C ARG A 85 2.30 9.57 1.49
N ASP A 86 1.11 9.95 1.88
CA ASP A 86 0.79 11.33 2.17
C ASP A 86 1.57 11.80 3.40
N THR A 87 2.24 12.92 3.28
CA THR A 87 3.00 13.56 4.36
C THR A 87 2.41 14.92 4.74
N SER A 88 1.22 15.26 4.25
CA SER A 88 0.51 16.49 4.58
C SER A 88 0.24 16.59 6.09
N LYS A 89 -0.02 17.78 6.54
CA LYS A 89 -0.27 18.02 7.97
C LYS A 89 -1.56 17.36 8.45
N SER A 90 -2.55 17.18 7.54
CA SER A 90 -3.81 16.50 7.84
C SER A 90 -3.62 15.06 8.31
N MET A 91 -2.52 14.41 7.88
CA MET A 91 -2.15 13.06 8.32
C MET A 91 -1.70 12.98 9.79
N ASN A 92 -1.35 14.11 10.44
CA ASN A 92 -1.00 14.12 11.87
C ASN A 92 -2.24 14.09 12.79
N PHE A 93 -3.44 13.98 12.23
CA PHE A 93 -4.67 13.94 13.00
C PHE A 93 -4.88 12.58 13.65
N SER A 94 -5.33 12.61 14.91
CA SER A 94 -5.93 11.50 15.65
C SER A 94 -7.01 12.06 16.57
N SER A 95 -8.14 11.39 16.66
CA SER A 95 -9.25 11.79 17.54
C SER A 95 -9.09 11.36 19.00
N SER A 96 -8.09 10.51 19.30
CA SER A 96 -7.80 9.99 20.63
C SER A 96 -6.33 9.64 20.79
N ASP A 97 -5.79 9.85 21.97
CA ASP A 97 -4.41 9.47 22.31
C ASP A 97 -4.16 7.93 22.28
N THR A 98 -5.24 7.15 22.26
CA THR A 98 -5.18 5.68 22.20
C THR A 98 -5.18 5.14 20.75
N ILE A 99 -5.41 6.00 19.77
CA ILE A 99 -5.48 5.66 18.36
C ILE A 99 -4.22 6.19 17.66
N ASP A 100 -3.57 5.37 16.87
CA ASP A 100 -2.45 5.81 16.02
C ASP A 100 -2.90 6.96 15.11
N THR A 101 -2.04 7.95 14.88
CA THR A 101 -2.34 8.98 13.88
C THR A 101 -2.47 8.36 12.48
N LYS A 102 -3.20 9.02 11.58
CA LYS A 102 -3.28 8.58 10.16
C LYS A 102 -1.88 8.40 9.56
N LYS A 103 -0.94 9.25 9.94
CA LYS A 103 0.47 9.19 9.53
C LYS A 103 1.18 7.94 10.06
N ASP A 104 1.03 7.62 11.35
CA ASP A 104 1.65 6.41 11.93
C ASP A 104 1.07 5.16 11.26
N ARG A 105 -0.22 5.18 10.98
CA ARG A 105 -0.91 4.14 10.22
C ARG A 105 -0.36 4.00 8.80
N ALA A 106 -0.18 5.10 8.07
CA ALA A 106 0.41 5.13 6.73
C ALA A 106 1.87 4.63 6.74
N ASN A 107 2.65 5.01 7.75
CA ASN A 107 4.01 4.54 7.96
C ASN A 107 4.07 3.03 8.17
N LEU A 108 3.19 2.49 9.02
CA LEU A 108 3.07 1.07 9.28
C LEU A 108 2.73 0.29 8.01
N PHE A 109 1.74 0.76 7.25
CA PHE A 109 1.35 0.12 5.99
C PHE A 109 2.46 0.18 4.94
N THR A 110 3.12 1.33 4.79
CA THR A 110 4.25 1.48 3.88
C THR A 110 5.34 0.46 4.19
N LEU A 111 5.71 0.31 5.46
CA LEU A 111 6.78 -0.60 5.86
C LEU A 111 6.36 -2.07 5.74
N ALA A 112 5.16 -2.43 6.17
CA ALA A 112 4.65 -3.80 6.06
C ALA A 112 4.52 -4.24 4.58
N LEU A 113 3.99 -3.39 3.71
CA LEU A 113 3.91 -3.66 2.27
C LEU A 113 5.30 -3.77 1.63
N THR A 114 6.26 -2.92 2.06
CA THR A 114 7.66 -3.04 1.63
C THR A 114 8.25 -4.41 2.00
N ILE A 115 7.99 -4.90 3.21
CA ILE A 115 8.48 -6.22 3.66
C ILE A 115 7.84 -7.34 2.84
N ILE A 116 6.52 -7.29 2.62
CA ILE A 116 5.78 -8.29 1.83
C ILE A 116 6.29 -8.32 0.39
N LEU A 117 6.37 -7.18 -0.28
CA LEU A 117 6.86 -7.05 -1.65
C LEU A 117 8.34 -7.47 -1.77
N SER A 118 9.16 -7.17 -0.75
CA SER A 118 10.56 -7.62 -0.72
C SER A 118 10.68 -9.14 -0.62
N LYS A 119 9.77 -9.81 0.09
CA LYS A 119 9.71 -11.27 0.17
C LYS A 119 9.26 -11.90 -1.14
N SER A 120 8.36 -11.22 -1.89
CA SER A 120 7.98 -11.61 -3.25
C SER A 120 9.08 -11.35 -4.29
N GLY A 121 10.22 -10.76 -3.89
CA GLY A 121 11.34 -10.46 -4.80
C GLY A 121 11.18 -9.20 -5.64
N GLU A 122 10.12 -8.42 -5.44
CA GLU A 122 9.76 -7.26 -6.25
C GLU A 122 10.73 -6.08 -6.09
N ASN A 123 10.77 -5.20 -7.09
CA ASN A 123 11.49 -3.93 -7.01
C ASN A 123 10.61 -2.88 -6.35
N ILE A 124 11.12 -2.15 -5.36
CA ILE A 124 10.35 -1.21 -4.57
C ILE A 124 11.04 0.15 -4.53
N ALA A 125 10.28 1.21 -4.69
CA ALA A 125 10.74 2.58 -4.48
C ALA A 125 9.76 3.37 -3.60
N LEU A 126 10.27 4.28 -2.78
CA LEU A 126 9.48 5.25 -2.04
C LEU A 126 9.40 6.54 -2.85
N ASN A 127 8.21 6.85 -3.37
CA ASN A 127 7.99 8.04 -4.18
C ASN A 127 8.10 9.33 -3.36
N GLY A 128 8.71 10.34 -3.95
CA GLY A 128 8.82 11.68 -3.37
C GLY A 128 10.07 11.94 -2.52
N ILE A 129 10.92 10.93 -2.24
CA ILE A 129 12.17 11.11 -1.49
C ILE A 129 13.38 10.76 -2.37
N ASN A 130 13.46 9.55 -2.83
CA ASN A 130 14.42 9.05 -3.80
C ASN A 130 13.78 7.82 -4.43
N SER A 131 13.27 7.99 -5.62
CA SER A 131 12.49 6.98 -6.32
C SER A 131 13.37 5.90 -6.97
N LYS A 132 14.56 5.63 -6.40
CA LYS A 132 15.42 4.51 -6.79
C LYS A 132 14.73 3.19 -6.43
N LEU A 133 14.60 2.30 -7.42
CA LEU A 133 14.11 0.94 -7.23
C LEU A 133 15.17 0.11 -6.50
N LEU A 134 14.77 -0.47 -5.39
CA LEU A 134 15.59 -1.30 -4.50
C LEU A 134 14.92 -2.65 -4.30
N LYS A 135 15.69 -3.65 -3.83
CA LYS A 135 15.22 -5.02 -3.56
C LYS A 135 15.52 -5.48 -2.15
N GLY A 136 14.69 -6.41 -1.68
CA GLY A 136 14.95 -7.19 -0.48
C GLY A 136 15.33 -6.33 0.74
N LYS A 137 16.36 -6.71 1.45
CA LYS A 137 16.80 -6.02 2.68
C LYS A 137 17.24 -4.56 2.43
N GLU A 138 17.77 -4.24 1.25
CA GLU A 138 18.17 -2.87 0.91
C GLU A 138 16.95 -1.95 0.85
N ALA A 139 15.86 -2.39 0.20
CA ALA A 139 14.60 -1.64 0.16
C ALA A 139 14.03 -1.41 1.55
N ILE A 140 13.97 -2.46 2.37
CA ILE A 140 13.45 -2.37 3.74
C ILE A 140 14.27 -1.39 4.58
N SER A 141 15.61 -1.53 4.57
CA SER A 141 16.50 -0.66 5.33
C SER A 141 16.41 0.80 4.87
N PHE A 142 16.39 1.04 3.57
CA PHE A 142 16.27 2.38 3.01
C PHE A 142 14.93 3.03 3.40
N ILE A 143 13.81 2.35 3.14
CA ILE A 143 12.46 2.89 3.37
C ILE A 143 12.21 3.12 4.86
N SER A 144 12.61 2.19 5.76
CA SER A 144 12.48 2.37 7.20
C SER A 144 13.23 3.61 7.70
N ASN A 145 14.45 3.83 7.19
CA ASN A 145 15.22 5.01 7.52
C ASN A 145 14.62 6.32 6.98
N GLN A 146 13.94 6.27 5.81
CA GLN A 146 13.32 7.47 5.23
C GLN A 146 12.00 7.84 5.90
N ILE A 147 11.20 6.86 6.31
CA ILE A 147 9.95 7.10 7.04
C ILE A 147 10.20 7.91 8.31
N THR A 148 11.34 7.73 8.94
CA THR A 148 11.68 8.35 10.21
C THR A 148 12.47 9.66 10.09
N LYS A 149 13.13 9.88 8.94
CA LYS A 149 13.84 11.12 8.64
C LYS A 149 12.88 12.15 8.01
N GLU A 150 11.87 12.56 8.76
CA GLU A 150 11.01 13.64 8.25
C GLU A 150 11.81 14.94 8.13
N VAL A 151 11.95 15.36 6.91
CA VAL A 151 12.47 16.70 6.60
C VAL A 151 11.34 17.68 6.92
N LYS A 152 11.50 18.47 7.97
CA LYS A 152 10.58 19.58 8.28
C LYS A 152 10.41 20.44 7.03
N GLY A 153 9.16 20.61 6.59
CA GLY A 153 8.80 21.48 5.46
C GLY A 153 8.55 20.78 4.12
N SER A 154 8.74 19.47 4.00
CA SER A 154 8.42 18.71 2.79
C SER A 154 7.06 18.00 2.91
N TYR A 155 6.01 18.77 3.13
CA TYR A 155 4.64 18.24 3.17
C TYR A 155 4.11 18.11 1.73
N LYS A 156 3.71 16.91 1.33
CA LYS A 156 3.16 16.64 -0.01
C LYS A 156 1.88 15.84 0.12
N SER A 157 0.80 16.40 -0.37
CA SER A 157 -0.52 15.77 -0.52
C SER A 157 -0.70 15.09 -1.89
N ILE A 158 0.31 15.15 -2.77
CA ILE A 158 0.28 14.60 -4.13
C ILE A 158 1.61 13.92 -4.44
N PRO A 159 1.60 12.73 -5.10
CA PRO A 159 2.82 12.04 -5.51
C PRO A 159 3.61 12.81 -6.58
N ASN A 160 4.93 12.59 -6.63
CA ASN A 160 5.75 13.06 -7.73
C ASN A 160 5.63 12.08 -8.93
N LEU A 161 4.86 12.47 -9.92
CA LEU A 161 4.55 11.61 -11.07
C LEU A 161 5.77 11.35 -11.96
N ASN A 162 6.72 12.28 -12.03
CA ASN A 162 7.92 12.14 -12.86
C ASN A 162 8.86 11.04 -12.42
N ASP A 163 8.84 10.72 -11.12
CA ASP A 163 9.69 9.69 -10.55
C ASP A 163 9.17 8.25 -10.76
N ILE A 164 7.94 8.11 -11.23
CA ILE A 164 7.29 6.80 -11.41
C ILE A 164 7.53 6.32 -12.84
N LYS A 165 8.09 5.12 -12.98
CA LYS A 165 8.35 4.51 -14.29
C LYS A 165 7.05 4.01 -14.94
N ASN A 166 7.02 4.04 -16.28
CA ASN A 166 5.90 3.45 -17.03
C ASN A 166 5.77 1.94 -16.78
N ASN A 167 4.59 1.40 -16.98
CA ASN A 167 4.29 -0.03 -16.78
C ASN A 167 4.72 -0.55 -15.39
N SER A 168 4.49 0.26 -14.37
CA SER A 168 4.77 -0.07 -12.96
C SER A 168 3.46 -0.20 -12.18
N ASN A 169 3.57 -0.60 -10.93
CA ASN A 169 2.48 -0.61 -9.98
C ASN A 169 2.68 0.51 -8.95
N VAL A 170 1.59 1.14 -8.53
CA VAL A 170 1.64 2.24 -7.57
C VAL A 170 0.71 1.95 -6.40
N ILE A 171 1.21 2.19 -5.20
CA ILE A 171 0.43 2.15 -3.96
C ILE A 171 0.39 3.57 -3.39
N LEU A 172 -0.79 4.18 -3.40
CA LEU A 172 -1.02 5.51 -2.85
C LEU A 172 -1.71 5.39 -1.49
N ILE A 173 -1.06 5.91 -0.45
CA ILE A 173 -1.53 5.84 0.94
C ILE A 173 -1.73 7.25 1.47
N GLY A 174 -2.98 7.62 1.80
CA GLY A 174 -3.29 8.97 2.28
C GLY A 174 -4.74 9.12 2.70
N ASP A 175 -5.13 10.33 3.08
CA ASP A 175 -6.52 10.66 3.40
C ASP A 175 -7.32 11.17 2.20
N PHE A 176 -6.67 11.53 1.10
CA PHE A 176 -7.29 11.97 -0.16
C PHE A 176 -8.42 12.99 0.01
N LEU A 177 -8.39 13.77 1.09
CA LEU A 177 -9.39 14.80 1.38
C LEU A 177 -9.17 16.10 0.58
N ASN A 178 -8.10 16.15 -0.20
CA ASN A 178 -7.84 17.22 -1.16
C ASN A 178 -8.89 17.28 -2.29
N ASN A 179 -8.74 18.26 -3.19
CA ASN A 179 -9.69 18.42 -4.29
C ASN A 179 -9.73 17.15 -5.18
N ILE A 180 -10.91 16.61 -5.38
CA ILE A 180 -11.13 15.39 -6.20
C ILE A 180 -10.55 15.51 -7.61
N LYS A 181 -10.50 16.72 -8.20
CA LYS A 181 -9.92 16.96 -9.52
C LYS A 181 -8.41 16.72 -9.55
N GLU A 182 -7.70 16.93 -8.44
CA GLU A 182 -6.27 16.65 -8.33
C GLU A 182 -6.01 15.15 -8.29
N ASN A 183 -6.83 14.43 -7.52
CA ASN A 183 -6.79 12.97 -7.50
C ASN A 183 -7.11 12.37 -8.88
N GLU A 184 -8.12 12.93 -9.57
CA GLU A 184 -8.48 12.53 -10.94
C GLU A 184 -7.33 12.76 -11.91
N LYS A 185 -6.71 13.93 -11.89
CA LYS A 185 -5.56 14.25 -12.74
C LYS A 185 -4.41 13.27 -12.49
N THR A 186 -4.10 13.00 -11.24
CA THR A 186 -3.05 12.06 -10.83
C THR A 186 -3.30 10.65 -11.35
N ILE A 187 -4.48 10.10 -11.10
CA ILE A 187 -4.84 8.73 -11.51
C ILE A 187 -4.89 8.61 -13.03
N LYS A 188 -5.48 9.59 -13.71
CA LYS A 188 -5.56 9.63 -15.18
C LYS A 188 -4.17 9.64 -15.82
N GLU A 189 -3.26 10.50 -15.32
CA GLU A 189 -1.91 10.59 -15.84
C GLU A 189 -1.13 9.28 -15.66
N LEU A 190 -1.19 8.70 -14.48
CA LEU A 190 -0.55 7.42 -14.19
C LEU A 190 -1.13 6.29 -15.05
N SER A 191 -2.45 6.22 -15.18
CA SER A 191 -3.13 5.19 -15.98
C SER A 191 -2.81 5.30 -17.48
N ASN A 192 -2.68 6.51 -18.02
CA ASN A 192 -2.26 6.74 -19.40
C ASN A 192 -0.83 6.23 -19.69
N ARG A 193 -0.01 6.08 -18.65
CA ARG A 193 1.35 5.54 -18.72
C ARG A 193 1.41 4.02 -18.47
N GLY A 194 0.25 3.34 -18.50
CA GLY A 194 0.15 1.90 -18.25
C GLY A 194 0.41 1.50 -16.79
N ILE A 195 0.25 2.44 -15.85
CA ILE A 195 0.50 2.21 -14.43
C ILE A 195 -0.79 1.74 -13.78
N ASN A 196 -0.73 0.61 -13.08
CA ASN A 196 -1.82 0.11 -12.27
C ASN A 196 -1.64 0.58 -10.82
N GLY A 197 -2.74 0.71 -10.09
CA GLY A 197 -2.62 1.24 -8.74
C GLY A 197 -3.68 0.77 -7.76
N ILE A 198 -3.37 1.01 -6.49
CA ILE A 198 -4.29 0.91 -5.38
C ILE A 198 -4.25 2.19 -4.55
N LEU A 199 -5.44 2.72 -4.23
CA LEU A 199 -5.59 3.80 -3.26
C LEU A 199 -5.95 3.18 -1.91
N ILE A 200 -5.16 3.47 -0.90
CA ILE A 200 -5.40 3.12 0.50
C ILE A 200 -5.78 4.40 1.22
N HIS A 201 -7.09 4.58 1.40
CA HIS A 201 -7.68 5.77 2.02
C HIS A 201 -7.77 5.58 3.52
N ILE A 202 -6.96 6.30 4.29
CA ILE A 202 -6.92 6.24 5.76
C ILE A 202 -7.78 7.36 6.32
N LEU A 203 -8.75 6.98 7.14
CA LEU A 203 -9.63 7.89 7.86
C LEU A 203 -9.53 7.66 9.37
N ASP A 204 -9.70 8.74 10.13
CA ASP A 204 -9.91 8.65 11.57
C ASP A 204 -11.40 8.36 11.88
N PRO A 205 -11.73 7.59 12.94
CA PRO A 205 -13.13 7.33 13.30
C PRO A 205 -13.94 8.61 13.48
N ALA A 206 -13.37 9.69 14.00
CA ALA A 206 -14.09 10.95 14.18
C ALA A 206 -14.33 11.69 12.86
N GLU A 207 -13.55 11.42 11.81
CA GLU A 207 -13.84 11.92 10.46
C GLU A 207 -15.07 11.21 9.88
N ILE A 208 -15.28 9.93 10.20
CA ILE A 208 -16.44 9.16 9.74
C ILE A 208 -17.68 9.48 10.55
N ASP A 209 -17.57 9.47 11.88
CA ASP A 209 -18.71 9.56 12.79
C ASP A 209 -19.11 10.98 13.16
N PHE A 210 -18.19 11.94 13.05
CA PHE A 210 -18.38 13.33 13.45
C PHE A 210 -18.97 13.44 14.86
N PRO A 211 -18.29 12.96 15.92
CA PRO A 211 -18.87 12.84 17.27
C PRO A 211 -19.01 14.17 18.02
N TYR A 212 -18.77 15.28 17.36
CA TYR A 212 -18.68 16.60 17.95
C TYR A 212 -20.07 17.18 18.29
N ASN A 213 -20.17 17.85 19.46
CA ASN A 213 -21.36 18.49 19.96
C ASN A 213 -21.04 19.88 20.53
N GLY A 214 -22.03 20.78 20.50
CA GLY A 214 -21.87 22.12 21.04
C GLY A 214 -21.01 23.03 20.19
N ARG A 215 -20.37 24.02 20.85
CA ARG A 215 -19.57 25.04 20.18
C ARG A 215 -18.13 24.54 19.98
N ILE A 216 -17.71 24.36 18.74
CA ILE A 216 -16.40 23.83 18.38
C ILE A 216 -15.74 24.74 17.35
N ASN A 217 -14.44 24.97 17.53
CA ASN A 217 -13.58 25.62 16.54
C ASN A 217 -12.82 24.55 15.77
N PHE A 218 -13.10 24.40 14.49
CA PHE A 218 -12.37 23.54 13.58
C PHE A 218 -11.24 24.33 12.94
N SER A 219 -10.00 23.94 13.20
CA SER A 219 -8.82 24.57 12.61
C SER A 219 -8.26 23.70 11.51
N GLY A 220 -8.11 24.25 10.31
CA GLY A 220 -7.41 23.59 9.22
C GLY A 220 -5.92 23.37 9.56
N LEU A 221 -5.41 22.22 9.20
CA LEU A 221 -4.01 21.87 9.46
C LEU A 221 -3.07 22.33 8.33
N GLU A 222 -3.61 22.66 7.17
CA GLU A 222 -2.86 23.01 5.95
C GLU A 222 -2.87 24.50 5.61
N GLY A 223 -3.37 25.35 6.52
CA GLY A 223 -3.40 26.79 6.37
C GLY A 223 -4.78 27.36 6.05
N GLU A 224 -5.80 26.52 6.09
CA GLU A 224 -7.19 26.94 6.00
C GLU A 224 -7.57 27.77 7.22
N GLN A 225 -8.51 28.69 7.02
CA GLN A 225 -9.05 29.47 8.12
C GLN A 225 -9.82 28.58 9.10
N SER A 226 -9.67 28.87 10.40
CA SER A 226 -10.47 28.20 11.41
C SER A 226 -11.94 28.60 11.30
N ILE A 227 -12.83 27.60 11.43
CA ILE A 227 -14.27 27.78 11.36
C ILE A 227 -14.87 27.49 12.72
N LEU A 228 -15.50 28.52 13.34
CA LEU A 228 -16.21 28.35 14.58
C LEU A 228 -17.67 27.95 14.29
N ILE A 229 -18.06 26.77 14.74
CA ILE A 229 -19.42 26.24 14.62
C ILE A 229 -20.07 26.28 15.98
N GLY A 230 -21.19 27.01 16.09
CA GLY A 230 -21.92 27.18 17.35
C GLY A 230 -22.63 25.91 17.86
N LYS A 231 -23.08 25.06 16.92
CA LYS A 231 -23.75 23.78 17.20
C LYS A 231 -23.23 22.74 16.21
N ALA A 232 -22.18 22.02 16.60
CA ALA A 232 -21.50 21.03 15.71
C ALA A 232 -22.48 19.92 15.27
N GLU A 233 -23.38 19.50 16.14
CA GLU A 233 -24.40 18.49 15.84
C GLU A 233 -25.32 18.89 14.68
N SER A 234 -25.53 20.18 14.45
CA SER A 234 -26.41 20.66 13.37
C SER A 234 -25.81 20.47 11.97
N VAL A 235 -24.49 20.40 11.85
CA VAL A 235 -23.81 20.21 10.57
C VAL A 235 -23.44 18.75 10.32
N ARG A 236 -23.57 17.86 11.32
CA ARG A 236 -23.17 16.44 11.25
C ARG A 236 -23.77 15.71 10.05
N SER A 237 -25.05 15.86 9.81
CA SER A 237 -25.75 15.20 8.70
C SER A 237 -25.15 15.61 7.33
N ASN A 238 -24.96 16.92 7.16
CA ASN A 238 -24.40 17.46 5.91
C ASN A 238 -22.95 17.04 5.71
N TYR A 239 -22.15 17.04 6.79
CA TYR A 239 -20.76 16.58 6.73
C TYR A 239 -20.66 15.09 6.34
N LYS A 240 -21.41 14.21 7.03
CA LYS A 240 -21.42 12.77 6.71
C LYS A 240 -21.87 12.52 5.26
N LYS A 241 -22.85 13.26 4.77
CA LYS A 241 -23.30 13.18 3.38
C LYS A 241 -22.19 13.62 2.41
N ALA A 242 -21.50 14.72 2.71
CA ALA A 242 -20.39 15.20 1.90
C ALA A 242 -19.23 14.21 1.85
N LEU A 243 -18.82 13.67 3.01
CA LEU A 243 -17.79 12.65 3.09
C LEU A 243 -18.17 11.38 2.31
N LYS A 244 -19.38 10.89 2.47
CA LYS A 244 -19.88 9.72 1.72
C LYS A 244 -19.82 9.95 0.22
N VAL A 245 -20.27 11.11 -0.27
CA VAL A 245 -20.20 11.47 -1.69
C VAL A 245 -18.75 11.54 -2.17
N HIS A 246 -17.84 12.06 -1.35
CA HIS A 246 -16.41 12.12 -1.68
C HIS A 246 -15.79 10.72 -1.82
N ILE A 247 -16.06 9.83 -0.85
CA ILE A 247 -15.63 8.42 -0.87
C ILE A 247 -16.17 7.71 -2.12
N GLU A 248 -17.47 7.88 -2.43
CA GLU A 248 -18.07 7.28 -3.62
C GLU A 248 -17.42 7.78 -4.92
N LYS A 249 -17.07 9.07 -4.99
CA LYS A 249 -16.36 9.66 -6.13
C LYS A 249 -14.97 9.06 -6.28
N LEU A 250 -14.20 8.93 -5.20
CA LEU A 250 -12.86 8.29 -5.23
C LEU A 250 -12.94 6.83 -5.67
N ASN A 251 -13.91 6.08 -5.16
CA ASN A 251 -14.11 4.68 -5.55
C ASN A 251 -14.49 4.56 -7.04
N LYS A 252 -15.44 5.37 -7.52
CA LYS A 252 -15.81 5.40 -8.94
C LYS A 252 -14.62 5.78 -9.82
N LEU A 253 -13.85 6.78 -9.41
CA LEU A 253 -12.65 7.21 -10.10
C LEU A 253 -11.62 6.08 -10.21
N ALA A 254 -11.28 5.42 -9.11
CA ALA A 254 -10.36 4.28 -9.11
C ALA A 254 -10.84 3.18 -10.07
N ASN A 255 -12.11 2.78 -9.95
CA ASN A 255 -12.70 1.73 -10.77
C ASN A 255 -12.71 2.08 -12.27
N SER A 256 -12.92 3.35 -12.64
CA SER A 256 -12.94 3.80 -14.06
C SER A 256 -11.59 3.61 -14.76
N TYR A 257 -10.49 3.55 -14.00
CA TYR A 257 -9.13 3.28 -14.48
C TYR A 257 -8.63 1.86 -14.11
N SER A 258 -9.52 0.97 -13.67
CA SER A 258 -9.17 -0.38 -13.18
C SER A 258 -8.22 -0.39 -11.99
N TRP A 259 -8.16 0.71 -11.24
CA TRP A 259 -7.43 0.80 -9.97
C TRP A 259 -8.27 0.21 -8.84
N LYS A 260 -7.60 -0.24 -7.79
CA LYS A 260 -8.26 -0.70 -6.57
C LYS A 260 -8.42 0.45 -5.59
N TYR A 261 -9.46 0.36 -4.77
CA TYR A 261 -9.74 1.32 -3.72
C TYR A 261 -10.05 0.60 -2.42
N PHE A 262 -9.36 0.97 -1.36
CA PHE A 262 -9.55 0.40 -0.03
C PHE A 262 -9.65 1.52 1.00
N ILE A 263 -10.60 1.43 1.91
CA ILE A 263 -10.73 2.33 3.05
C ILE A 263 -10.24 1.60 4.29
N ASP A 264 -9.37 2.27 5.04
CA ASP A 264 -8.91 1.87 6.35
C ASP A 264 -9.33 2.91 7.38
N THR A 265 -9.75 2.44 8.54
CA THR A 265 -10.03 3.31 9.68
C THR A 265 -8.95 3.12 10.73
N SER A 266 -8.36 4.23 11.23
CA SER A 266 -7.15 4.17 12.08
C SER A 266 -7.33 3.41 13.39
N ASN A 267 -8.56 3.14 13.83
CA ASN A 267 -8.88 2.30 14.99
C ASN A 267 -9.06 0.81 14.68
N GLU A 268 -9.08 0.40 13.39
CA GLU A 268 -9.14 -1.02 13.02
C GLU A 268 -7.82 -1.72 13.28
N GLU A 269 -7.87 -3.07 13.42
CA GLU A 269 -6.66 -3.88 13.55
C GLU A 269 -5.84 -3.83 12.26
N PRO A 270 -4.57 -3.36 12.30
CA PRO A 270 -3.75 -3.19 11.11
C PRO A 270 -3.55 -4.45 10.27
N SER A 271 -3.45 -5.60 10.93
CA SER A 271 -3.25 -6.90 10.28
C SER A 271 -4.45 -7.29 9.41
N ALA A 272 -5.67 -6.99 9.87
CA ALA A 272 -6.89 -7.26 9.13
C ALA A 272 -6.99 -6.41 7.86
N SER A 273 -6.70 -5.12 7.96
CA SER A 273 -6.68 -4.20 6.82
C SER A 273 -5.61 -4.56 5.80
N LEU A 274 -4.38 -4.84 6.25
CA LEU A 274 -3.28 -5.25 5.36
C LEU A 274 -3.56 -6.57 4.64
N ASN A 275 -4.19 -7.54 5.33
CA ASN A 275 -4.60 -8.79 4.69
C ASN A 275 -5.63 -8.55 3.57
N LYS A 276 -6.63 -7.67 3.80
CA LYS A 276 -7.58 -7.27 2.75
C LYS A 276 -6.88 -6.58 1.58
N ILE A 277 -5.94 -5.67 1.85
CA ILE A 277 -5.14 -4.97 0.83
C ILE A 277 -4.35 -5.97 -0.02
N CYS A 278 -3.63 -6.91 0.60
CA CYS A 278 -2.87 -7.93 -0.10
C CYS A 278 -3.77 -8.83 -0.95
N ASN A 279 -4.93 -9.25 -0.45
CA ASN A 279 -5.90 -10.00 -1.24
C ASN A 279 -6.43 -9.21 -2.45
N LEU A 280 -6.64 -7.89 -2.32
CA LEU A 280 -7.01 -7.03 -3.45
C LEU A 280 -5.89 -6.92 -4.49
N MET A 281 -4.64 -6.95 -4.05
CA MET A 281 -3.48 -6.92 -4.94
C MET A 281 -3.29 -8.25 -5.69
N THR A 282 -3.48 -9.38 -5.03
CA THR A 282 -3.33 -10.72 -5.64
C THR A 282 -4.46 -11.09 -6.59
N ASN A 283 -5.70 -10.68 -6.30
CA ASN A 283 -6.87 -11.00 -7.11
C ASN A 283 -6.99 -10.16 -8.40
N SER A 284 -6.05 -9.28 -8.67
CA SER A 284 -6.04 -8.53 -9.93
C SER A 284 -4.96 -9.12 -10.85
N ASN A 285 -5.36 -9.63 -12.03
CA ASN A 285 -4.44 -10.12 -13.06
C ASN A 285 -3.36 -9.11 -13.50
N LYS A 286 -3.34 -7.91 -12.89
CA LYS A 286 -2.40 -6.82 -13.19
C LYS A 286 -1.54 -6.40 -12.01
N LEU A 287 -1.93 -6.76 -10.77
CA LEU A 287 -1.17 -6.54 -9.53
C LEU A 287 -0.89 -7.93 -8.92
N VAL A 288 0.06 -8.67 -9.45
CA VAL A 288 0.42 -9.99 -8.91
C VAL A 288 1.53 -9.80 -7.89
N LEU A 289 1.23 -10.06 -6.62
CA LEU A 289 2.25 -10.42 -5.66
C LEU A 289 2.73 -11.81 -6.09
N GLY A 290 4.00 -11.95 -6.46
CA GLY A 290 4.56 -13.18 -6.98
C GLY A 290 4.07 -14.41 -6.22
N SER A 291 3.45 -15.32 -6.95
CA SER A 291 2.97 -16.61 -6.45
C SER A 291 4.11 -17.58 -6.21
#